data_ce691e9d4da302427dfd1156d997b119
#
_entry.id   ce691e9d4da302427dfd1156d997b119
#
_cell.length_a   1.000
_cell.length_b   1.000
_cell.length_c   1.000
_cell.angle_alpha   90.00
_cell.angle_beta   90.00
_cell.angle_gamma   90.00
#
_symmetry.space_group_name_H-M   'P 1'
#
loop_
_entity.id
_entity.type
_entity.pdbx_description
1 polymer ?
#
loop_
_entity_poly.entity_id
_entity_poly.type
_entity_poly.pdbx_seq_one_letter_code
_entity_poly.pdbx_strand_id
1 'polypeptide(L)'
;MKHVVMGVTGSIAAYKACDIISALRKSGVDVHVILTHAGAEIITPLTLETISGNRVVKDMFDSDRHFEVEHISLAKLADLFLVAPATANFIGKMASGIADDMLTTTVMATTAPVMIASAMNTNMYLDAATQANIETLKRRGCEFIAPATGHLACGDEGIGKLAAVEDIVRAVLDKLNVKRDLEGKRVLVTAGPTREAIDPVRYITNRSSGKMGYAIAEAAAERGADVTLISGPVSLRTPGGVKRVDIVSSDELCDSVIERFPGCDILVMAAAPADFTPAEFSSEKIKKGGDHLTLNLRATRDILKTIAPLKSNQKVMGFAAETHNVENNAIEKLKRKKLDFIAANDVTAEGAGFGTDTNIITLYGADGSREHSGMVTKREAADWLLDRLVK
;
A
#
# COMPACT_ATOMS: atom_id res chain seq x y z
N MET A 1 -3.21 6.81 3.12
CA MET A 1 -3.62 5.49 3.64
C MET A 1 -5.07 5.61 4.08
N LYS A 2 -5.92 4.62 3.81
CA LYS A 2 -7.31 4.59 4.26
C LYS A 2 -7.40 3.97 5.65
N HIS A 3 -8.26 4.52 6.51
CA HIS A 3 -8.44 4.09 7.90
C HIS A 3 -9.82 3.47 8.10
N VAL A 4 -9.84 2.24 8.61
CA VAL A 4 -11.05 1.55 9.04
C VAL A 4 -11.07 1.45 10.55
N VAL A 5 -12.12 1.96 11.17
CA VAL A 5 -12.40 1.66 12.58
C VAL A 5 -13.31 0.44 12.63
N MET A 6 -12.84 -0.64 13.25
CA MET A 6 -13.55 -1.93 13.29
C MET A 6 -14.05 -2.23 14.69
N GLY A 7 -15.37 -2.33 14.85
CA GLY A 7 -16.03 -2.82 16.06
C GLY A 7 -16.13 -4.35 16.06
N VAL A 8 -15.68 -4.98 17.14
CA VAL A 8 -15.78 -6.43 17.34
C VAL A 8 -16.66 -6.70 18.55
N THR A 9 -17.80 -7.41 18.33
CA THR A 9 -18.79 -7.68 19.38
C THR A 9 -18.79 -9.15 19.79
N GLY A 10 -19.55 -9.50 20.87
CA GLY A 10 -19.58 -10.81 21.51
C GLY A 10 -20.32 -11.90 20.73
N SER A 11 -19.99 -12.13 19.48
CA SER A 11 -20.39 -13.32 18.73
C SER A 11 -19.25 -14.31 18.66
N ILE A 12 -19.52 -15.60 18.67
CA ILE A 12 -18.49 -16.64 18.48
C ILE A 12 -17.66 -16.38 17.22
N ALA A 13 -18.22 -15.73 16.20
CA ALA A 13 -17.51 -15.33 14.99
C ALA A 13 -16.45 -14.25 15.19
N ALA A 14 -16.25 -13.72 16.42
CA ALA A 14 -15.23 -12.69 16.70
C ALA A 14 -13.81 -13.14 16.35
N TYR A 15 -13.49 -14.45 16.40
CA TYR A 15 -12.18 -14.95 15.97
C TYR A 15 -11.86 -14.63 14.51
N LYS A 16 -12.89 -14.51 13.64
CA LYS A 16 -12.72 -14.15 12.22
C LYS A 16 -12.31 -12.70 12.01
N ALA A 17 -12.43 -11.84 13.02
CA ALA A 17 -11.92 -10.47 12.96
C ALA A 17 -10.43 -10.44 12.63
N CYS A 18 -9.66 -11.45 13.09
CA CYS A 18 -8.23 -11.58 12.76
C CYS A 18 -7.98 -11.69 11.27
N ASP A 19 -8.76 -12.52 10.57
CA ASP A 19 -8.63 -12.75 9.13
C ASP A 19 -9.05 -11.48 8.35
N ILE A 20 -10.14 -10.83 8.77
CA ILE A 20 -10.62 -9.57 8.17
C ILE A 20 -9.55 -8.49 8.31
N ILE A 21 -9.01 -8.27 9.51
CA ILE A 21 -7.97 -7.27 9.77
C ILE A 21 -6.72 -7.57 8.94
N SER A 22 -6.26 -8.83 8.94
CA SER A 22 -5.09 -9.25 8.17
C SER A 22 -5.25 -8.99 6.66
N ALA A 23 -6.43 -9.29 6.10
CA ALA A 23 -6.72 -9.08 4.69
C ALA A 23 -6.82 -7.59 4.33
N LEU A 24 -7.47 -6.76 5.16
CA LEU A 24 -7.56 -5.32 4.97
C LEU A 24 -6.17 -4.66 5.02
N ARG A 25 -5.33 -5.05 6.00
CA ARG A 25 -3.95 -4.54 6.10
C ARG A 25 -3.08 -4.93 4.90
N LYS A 26 -3.22 -6.15 4.40
CA LYS A 26 -2.53 -6.58 3.15
C LYS A 26 -2.96 -5.74 1.94
N SER A 27 -4.14 -5.14 1.98
CA SER A 27 -4.66 -4.23 0.96
C SER A 27 -4.34 -2.74 1.24
N GLY A 28 -3.40 -2.45 2.15
CA GLY A 28 -2.95 -1.08 2.46
C GLY A 28 -3.94 -0.26 3.29
N VAL A 29 -4.89 -0.92 3.98
CA VAL A 29 -5.84 -0.26 4.89
C VAL A 29 -5.31 -0.34 6.32
N ASP A 30 -5.27 0.78 7.01
CA ASP A 30 -4.95 0.84 8.44
C ASP A 30 -6.22 0.55 9.27
N VAL A 31 -6.14 -0.42 10.20
CA VAL A 31 -7.31 -0.90 10.95
C VAL A 31 -7.14 -0.63 12.45
N HIS A 32 -8.05 0.17 13.00
CA HIS A 32 -8.15 0.45 14.43
C HIS A 32 -9.33 -0.33 15.03
N VAL A 33 -9.11 -1.04 16.14
CA VAL A 33 -10.11 -1.95 16.67
C VAL A 33 -10.72 -1.42 17.97
N ILE A 34 -12.06 -1.44 18.04
CA ILE A 34 -12.83 -1.30 19.28
C ILE A 34 -13.42 -2.65 19.63
N LEU A 35 -13.03 -3.19 20.79
CA LEU A 35 -13.48 -4.50 21.25
C LEU A 35 -14.46 -4.34 22.41
N THR A 36 -15.69 -4.84 22.27
CA THR A 36 -16.65 -4.84 23.38
C THR A 36 -16.22 -5.80 24.49
N HIS A 37 -16.71 -5.59 25.71
CA HIS A 37 -16.46 -6.53 26.82
C HIS A 37 -16.86 -7.96 26.47
N ALA A 38 -18.04 -8.16 25.86
CA ALA A 38 -18.48 -9.47 25.40
C ALA A 38 -17.62 -10.05 24.28
N GLY A 39 -17.02 -9.20 23.44
CA GLY A 39 -16.04 -9.62 22.42
C GLY A 39 -14.73 -10.10 23.06
N ALA A 40 -14.31 -9.45 24.16
CA ALA A 40 -13.09 -9.79 24.88
C ALA A 40 -13.16 -11.17 25.59
N GLU A 41 -14.35 -11.69 25.83
CA GLU A 41 -14.55 -13.06 26.34
C GLU A 41 -14.27 -14.13 25.28
N ILE A 42 -14.20 -13.75 23.99
CA ILE A 42 -14.02 -14.69 22.86
C ILE A 42 -12.63 -14.55 22.26
N ILE A 43 -12.14 -13.31 22.14
CA ILE A 43 -10.83 -13.00 21.55
C ILE A 43 -10.11 -11.95 22.39
N THR A 44 -8.82 -12.15 22.64
CA THR A 44 -8.05 -11.23 23.49
C THR A 44 -7.71 -9.93 22.75
N PRO A 45 -7.65 -8.78 23.45
CA PRO A 45 -7.13 -7.53 22.89
C PRO A 45 -5.73 -7.70 22.29
N LEU A 46 -4.83 -8.42 22.97
CA LEU A 46 -3.46 -8.68 22.50
C LEU A 46 -3.41 -9.32 21.12
N THR A 47 -4.31 -10.28 20.82
CA THR A 47 -4.37 -10.89 19.50
C THR A 47 -4.70 -9.87 18.41
N LEU A 48 -5.71 -9.04 18.66
CA LEU A 48 -6.14 -8.01 17.71
C LEU A 48 -5.11 -6.89 17.56
N GLU A 49 -4.44 -6.49 18.64
CA GLU A 49 -3.32 -5.52 18.62
C GLU A 49 -2.15 -6.03 17.76
N THR A 50 -1.77 -7.29 17.96
CA THR A 50 -0.67 -7.92 17.21
C THR A 50 -0.96 -7.93 15.71
N ILE A 51 -2.21 -8.23 15.32
CA ILE A 51 -2.61 -8.34 13.91
C ILE A 51 -2.86 -6.95 13.29
N SER A 52 -3.51 -6.04 14.01
CA SER A 52 -3.78 -4.68 13.52
C SER A 52 -2.54 -3.79 13.53
N GLY A 53 -1.59 -4.05 14.44
CA GLY A 53 -0.45 -3.18 14.69
C GLY A 53 -0.84 -1.89 15.44
N ASN A 54 -2.08 -1.77 15.87
CA ASN A 54 -2.64 -0.64 16.59
C ASN A 54 -3.15 -1.11 17.96
N ARG A 55 -3.16 -0.21 18.94
CA ARG A 55 -3.79 -0.47 20.25
C ARG A 55 -5.28 -0.75 20.07
N VAL A 56 -5.79 -1.75 20.79
CA VAL A 56 -7.22 -2.06 20.87
C VAL A 56 -7.87 -1.27 21.98
N VAL A 57 -8.94 -0.58 21.66
CA VAL A 57 -9.70 0.21 22.64
C VAL A 57 -10.90 -0.58 23.11
N LYS A 58 -11.06 -0.70 24.44
CA LYS A 58 -12.15 -1.47 25.05
C LYS A 58 -13.06 -0.59 25.92
N ASP A 59 -12.46 0.27 26.71
CA ASP A 59 -13.13 1.07 27.72
C ASP A 59 -13.10 2.57 27.40
N MET A 60 -14.21 3.26 27.70
CA MET A 60 -14.29 4.73 27.55
C MET A 60 -13.43 5.48 28.58
N PHE A 61 -13.09 4.82 29.69
CA PHE A 61 -12.45 5.42 30.86
C PHE A 61 -11.20 4.62 31.27
N ASP A 62 -10.32 4.33 30.33
CA ASP A 62 -9.05 3.67 30.60
C ASP A 62 -8.06 4.61 31.30
N SER A 63 -7.22 4.07 32.21
CA SER A 63 -6.24 4.82 32.99
C SER A 63 -5.06 5.37 32.19
N ASP A 64 -4.75 4.77 31.05
CA ASP A 64 -3.62 5.15 30.18
C ASP A 64 -3.99 6.18 29.10
N ARG A 65 -4.80 7.16 29.47
CA ARG A 65 -5.27 8.19 28.54
C ARG A 65 -4.16 9.15 28.12
N HIS A 66 -4.00 9.31 26.81
CA HIS A 66 -3.54 10.56 26.24
C HIS A 66 -4.68 11.60 26.35
N PHE A 67 -4.35 12.90 26.41
CA PHE A 67 -5.30 14.03 26.65
C PHE A 67 -6.44 14.16 25.61
N GLU A 68 -6.55 13.28 24.62
CA GLU A 68 -7.60 13.29 23.59
C GLU A 68 -8.78 12.39 23.98
N VAL A 69 -9.99 12.83 23.60
CA VAL A 69 -11.22 12.05 23.79
C VAL A 69 -11.24 10.93 22.74
N GLU A 70 -10.81 9.73 23.11
CA GLU A 70 -10.45 8.63 22.23
C GLU A 70 -11.58 8.20 21.27
N HIS A 71 -12.86 8.16 21.73
CA HIS A 71 -13.99 7.86 20.87
C HIS A 71 -14.22 8.94 19.79
N ILE A 72 -13.91 10.20 20.05
CA ILE A 72 -14.01 11.29 19.08
C ILE A 72 -12.84 11.21 18.09
N SER A 73 -11.63 10.92 18.57
CA SER A 73 -10.45 10.77 17.71
C SER A 73 -10.63 9.62 16.72
N LEU A 74 -11.11 8.45 17.17
CA LEU A 74 -11.42 7.32 16.30
C LEU A 74 -12.58 7.60 15.35
N ALA A 75 -13.65 8.27 15.81
CA ALA A 75 -14.78 8.64 14.97
C ALA A 75 -14.38 9.57 13.81
N LYS A 76 -13.44 10.51 14.07
CA LYS A 76 -12.90 11.42 13.05
C LYS A 76 -11.86 10.79 12.14
N LEU A 77 -11.09 9.82 12.65
CA LEU A 77 -10.06 9.11 11.90
C LEU A 77 -10.66 8.21 10.82
N ALA A 78 -11.86 7.65 11.06
CA ALA A 78 -12.46 6.66 10.20
C ALA A 78 -12.79 7.21 8.80
N ASP A 79 -12.24 6.60 7.74
CA ASP A 79 -12.77 6.69 6.38
C ASP A 79 -13.98 5.76 6.20
N LEU A 80 -14.04 4.68 7.00
CA LEU A 80 -15.15 3.74 7.07
C LEU A 80 -15.22 3.10 8.46
N PHE A 81 -16.42 2.92 8.98
CA PHE A 81 -16.68 2.20 10.22
C PHE A 81 -17.26 0.82 9.92
N LEU A 82 -16.56 -0.25 10.26
CA LEU A 82 -17.00 -1.63 10.09
C LEU A 82 -17.37 -2.24 11.44
N VAL A 83 -18.54 -2.85 11.57
CA VAL A 83 -18.84 -3.69 12.74
C VAL A 83 -18.96 -5.15 12.30
N ALA A 84 -17.97 -5.97 12.64
CA ALA A 84 -17.87 -7.36 12.25
C ALA A 84 -17.11 -8.21 13.29
N PRO A 85 -17.77 -9.18 13.94
CA PRO A 85 -19.19 -9.48 13.84
C PRO A 85 -20.05 -8.47 14.62
N ALA A 86 -21.30 -8.24 14.14
CA ALA A 86 -22.31 -7.45 14.83
C ALA A 86 -23.40 -8.36 15.44
N THR A 87 -23.56 -8.32 16.76
CA THR A 87 -24.62 -9.06 17.46
C THR A 87 -25.97 -8.34 17.41
N ALA A 88 -27.06 -9.06 17.67
CA ALA A 88 -28.40 -8.46 17.84
C ALA A 88 -28.41 -7.37 18.94
N ASN A 89 -27.64 -7.54 20.02
CA ASN A 89 -27.49 -6.53 21.07
C ASN A 89 -26.93 -5.21 20.52
N PHE A 90 -25.83 -5.27 19.75
CA PHE A 90 -25.24 -4.05 19.14
C PHE A 90 -26.24 -3.39 18.18
N ILE A 91 -26.88 -4.19 17.30
CA ILE A 91 -27.87 -3.68 16.32
C ILE A 91 -29.05 -3.03 17.04
N GLY A 92 -29.56 -3.63 18.11
CA GLY A 92 -30.64 -3.09 18.92
C GLY A 92 -30.26 -1.77 19.62
N LYS A 93 -29.08 -1.71 20.24
CA LYS A 93 -28.56 -0.48 20.87
C LYS A 93 -28.44 0.65 19.85
N MET A 94 -27.81 0.39 18.70
CA MET A 94 -27.67 1.37 17.63
C MET A 94 -29.02 1.87 17.10
N ALA A 95 -29.98 0.97 16.85
CA ALA A 95 -31.31 1.34 16.37
C ALA A 95 -32.09 2.21 17.39
N SER A 96 -31.86 1.99 18.69
CA SER A 96 -32.49 2.73 19.80
C SER A 96 -31.69 3.97 20.23
N GLY A 97 -30.52 4.25 19.66
CA GLY A 97 -29.67 5.40 20.02
C GLY A 97 -29.02 5.24 21.40
N ILE A 98 -28.71 4.02 21.83
CA ILE A 98 -28.03 3.74 23.10
C ILE A 98 -26.53 3.76 22.86
N ALA A 99 -25.82 4.64 23.60
CA ALA A 99 -24.36 4.81 23.57
C ALA A 99 -23.79 4.62 24.97
N ASP A 100 -23.78 3.39 25.46
CA ASP A 100 -23.41 3.02 26.82
C ASP A 100 -22.05 2.31 26.91
N ASP A 101 -21.37 2.12 25.79
CA ASP A 101 -20.04 1.56 25.68
C ASP A 101 -19.17 2.30 24.65
N MET A 102 -17.87 2.00 24.61
CA MET A 102 -16.92 2.63 23.71
C MET A 102 -17.32 2.49 22.23
N LEU A 103 -17.79 1.32 21.82
CA LEU A 103 -18.17 1.05 20.43
C LEU A 103 -19.40 1.85 20.02
N THR A 104 -20.48 1.76 20.78
CA THR A 104 -21.74 2.44 20.48
C THR A 104 -21.59 3.95 20.50
N THR A 105 -20.78 4.48 21.43
CA THR A 105 -20.47 5.92 21.52
C THR A 105 -19.66 6.38 20.30
N THR A 106 -18.64 5.62 19.89
CA THR A 106 -17.81 5.99 18.74
C THR A 106 -18.59 5.94 17.42
N VAL A 107 -19.42 4.90 17.22
CA VAL A 107 -20.27 4.79 16.01
C VAL A 107 -21.29 5.94 15.96
N MET A 108 -21.83 6.37 17.10
CA MET A 108 -22.76 7.49 17.12
C MET A 108 -22.09 8.84 16.82
N ALA A 109 -20.80 8.97 17.09
CA ALA A 109 -20.01 10.18 16.85
C ALA A 109 -19.40 10.25 15.45
N THR A 110 -19.37 9.15 14.68
CA THR A 110 -18.73 9.13 13.37
C THR A 110 -19.61 9.73 12.27
N THR A 111 -18.95 10.38 11.32
CA THR A 111 -19.56 10.81 10.04
C THR A 111 -19.18 9.89 8.88
N ALA A 112 -18.30 8.91 9.13
CA ALA A 112 -17.90 7.94 8.13
C ALA A 112 -19.05 6.98 7.78
N PRO A 113 -19.08 6.40 6.58
CA PRO A 113 -20.02 5.32 6.23
C PRO A 113 -19.90 4.17 7.23
N VAL A 114 -21.03 3.63 7.68
CA VAL A 114 -21.09 2.52 8.63
C VAL A 114 -21.54 1.26 7.91
N MET A 115 -20.70 0.21 7.96
CA MET A 115 -20.99 -1.13 7.43
C MET A 115 -21.14 -2.14 8.57
N ILE A 116 -22.15 -3.01 8.50
CA ILE A 116 -22.51 -3.94 9.56
C ILE A 116 -22.59 -5.35 9.00
N ALA A 117 -21.72 -6.24 9.48
CA ALA A 117 -21.75 -7.67 9.18
C ALA A 117 -22.32 -8.43 10.39
N SER A 118 -23.59 -8.78 10.31
CA SER A 118 -24.31 -9.45 11.41
C SER A 118 -23.88 -10.90 11.59
N ALA A 119 -23.85 -11.38 12.87
CA ALA A 119 -23.60 -12.78 13.20
C ALA A 119 -24.33 -13.18 14.48
N MET A 120 -25.33 -14.03 14.33
CA MET A 120 -26.18 -14.52 15.43
C MET A 120 -26.89 -15.82 15.05
N ASN A 121 -27.59 -16.45 16.01
CA ASN A 121 -28.45 -17.61 15.73
C ASN A 121 -29.58 -17.23 14.74
N THR A 122 -30.05 -18.19 13.97
CA THR A 122 -31.11 -18.00 12.95
C THR A 122 -32.39 -17.37 13.52
N ASN A 123 -32.87 -17.88 14.67
CA ASN A 123 -34.08 -17.34 15.28
C ASN A 123 -33.90 -15.90 15.75
N MET A 124 -32.71 -15.56 16.27
CA MET A 124 -32.38 -14.17 16.64
C MET A 124 -32.31 -13.26 15.40
N TYR A 125 -31.78 -13.76 14.30
CA TYR A 125 -31.74 -12.99 13.05
C TYR A 125 -33.12 -12.75 12.47
N LEU A 126 -33.98 -13.78 12.46
CA LEU A 126 -35.35 -13.71 11.92
C LEU A 126 -36.36 -13.06 12.88
N ASP A 127 -35.95 -12.80 14.11
CA ASP A 127 -36.82 -12.15 15.11
C ASP A 127 -37.30 -10.79 14.60
N ALA A 128 -38.60 -10.50 14.81
CA ALA A 128 -39.24 -9.30 14.29
C ALA A 128 -38.59 -7.99 14.78
N ALA A 129 -38.11 -7.96 16.04
CA ALA A 129 -37.42 -6.80 16.60
C ALA A 129 -36.05 -6.63 15.94
N THR A 130 -35.32 -7.72 15.71
CA THR A 130 -34.01 -7.67 15.01
C THR A 130 -34.17 -7.18 13.58
N GLN A 131 -35.16 -7.69 12.82
CA GLN A 131 -35.44 -7.24 11.47
C GLN A 131 -35.87 -5.77 11.42
N ALA A 132 -36.74 -5.33 12.32
CA ALA A 132 -37.15 -3.93 12.43
C ALA A 132 -35.97 -2.99 12.73
N ASN A 133 -35.05 -3.42 13.60
CA ASN A 133 -33.83 -2.68 13.93
C ASN A 133 -32.88 -2.57 12.72
N ILE A 134 -32.68 -3.66 11.98
CA ILE A 134 -31.90 -3.68 10.73
C ILE A 134 -32.47 -2.68 9.71
N GLU A 135 -33.77 -2.73 9.47
CA GLU A 135 -34.44 -1.80 8.54
C GLU A 135 -34.37 -0.34 9.01
N THR A 136 -34.42 -0.11 10.31
CA THR A 136 -34.24 1.24 10.89
C THR A 136 -32.84 1.76 10.64
N LEU A 137 -31.79 0.93 10.82
CA LEU A 137 -30.42 1.34 10.58
C LEU A 137 -30.13 1.52 9.08
N LYS A 138 -30.69 0.67 8.20
CA LYS A 138 -30.60 0.87 6.76
C LYS A 138 -31.20 2.23 6.33
N ARG A 139 -32.37 2.58 6.83
CA ARG A 139 -32.98 3.90 6.57
C ARG A 139 -32.17 5.08 7.07
N ARG A 140 -31.32 4.87 8.10
CA ARG A 140 -30.37 5.86 8.62
C ARG A 140 -29.04 5.87 7.86
N GLY A 141 -28.90 5.08 6.78
CA GLY A 141 -27.71 5.07 5.93
C GLY A 141 -26.67 4.02 6.29
N CYS A 142 -26.92 3.11 7.26
CA CYS A 142 -26.03 1.99 7.51
C CYS A 142 -26.16 0.93 6.40
N GLU A 143 -25.02 0.41 5.95
CA GLU A 143 -24.98 -0.66 4.96
C GLU A 143 -24.81 -2.02 5.66
N PHE A 144 -25.64 -3.00 5.29
CA PHE A 144 -25.56 -4.35 5.86
C PHE A 144 -24.95 -5.31 4.85
N ILE A 145 -23.92 -6.04 5.30
CA ILE A 145 -23.38 -7.18 4.57
C ILE A 145 -24.24 -8.38 4.96
N ALA A 146 -24.88 -9.00 3.95
CA ALA A 146 -25.80 -10.10 4.18
C ALA A 146 -25.13 -11.26 4.89
N PRO A 147 -25.72 -11.81 5.97
CA PRO A 147 -25.19 -13.00 6.64
C PRO A 147 -25.28 -14.22 5.72
N ALA A 148 -24.34 -15.13 5.89
CA ALA A 148 -24.33 -16.39 5.16
C ALA A 148 -25.36 -17.40 5.76
N THR A 149 -25.78 -18.33 4.92
CA THR A 149 -26.56 -19.51 5.32
C THR A 149 -25.62 -20.70 5.51
N GLY A 150 -25.91 -21.59 6.48
CA GLY A 150 -25.14 -22.81 6.70
C GLY A 150 -25.17 -23.26 8.17
N HIS A 151 -24.29 -24.19 8.53
CA HIS A 151 -24.18 -24.69 9.89
C HIS A 151 -23.70 -23.59 10.85
N LEU A 152 -24.45 -23.43 11.91
CA LEU A 152 -24.17 -22.51 13.02
C LEU A 152 -23.44 -23.24 14.16
N ALA A 153 -22.80 -22.47 15.05
CA ALA A 153 -22.07 -23.04 16.19
C ALA A 153 -22.97 -23.79 17.20
N CYS A 154 -24.28 -23.54 17.19
CA CYS A 154 -25.25 -24.25 17.99
C CYS A 154 -25.70 -25.61 17.39
N GLY A 155 -25.21 -25.96 16.20
CA GLY A 155 -25.59 -27.18 15.48
C GLY A 155 -26.77 -27.02 14.51
N ASP A 156 -27.47 -25.88 14.56
CA ASP A 156 -28.56 -25.56 13.63
C ASP A 156 -28.04 -25.23 12.24
N GLU A 157 -28.88 -25.41 11.22
CA GLU A 157 -28.62 -24.93 9.86
C GLU A 157 -29.62 -23.82 9.52
N GLY A 158 -29.07 -22.69 9.03
CA GLY A 158 -29.89 -21.52 8.67
C GLY A 158 -29.12 -20.28 8.40
N ILE A 159 -29.84 -19.18 8.19
CA ILE A 159 -29.29 -17.83 8.00
C ILE A 159 -28.86 -17.23 9.34
N GLY A 160 -27.78 -16.45 9.35
CA GLY A 160 -27.28 -15.73 10.54
C GLY A 160 -25.79 -15.93 10.79
N LYS A 161 -25.13 -16.78 10.01
CA LYS A 161 -23.68 -16.95 10.03
C LYS A 161 -23.00 -15.69 9.51
N LEU A 162 -21.88 -15.27 10.11
CA LEU A 162 -21.08 -14.18 9.56
C LEU A 162 -20.77 -14.44 8.08
N ALA A 163 -20.93 -13.43 7.24
CA ALA A 163 -20.53 -13.47 5.84
C ALA A 163 -19.09 -13.98 5.67
N ALA A 164 -18.75 -14.50 4.51
CA ALA A 164 -17.39 -14.92 4.23
C ALA A 164 -16.43 -13.74 4.42
N VAL A 165 -15.23 -14.00 4.92
CA VAL A 165 -14.22 -12.96 5.17
C VAL A 165 -13.92 -12.20 3.89
N GLU A 166 -13.82 -12.92 2.77
CA GLU A 166 -13.54 -12.38 1.44
C GLU A 166 -14.63 -11.40 0.99
N ASP A 167 -15.91 -11.72 1.27
CA ASP A 167 -17.04 -10.86 0.91
C ASP A 167 -17.08 -9.58 1.75
N ILE A 168 -16.77 -9.69 3.06
CA ILE A 168 -16.67 -8.52 3.95
C ILE A 168 -15.51 -7.61 3.50
N VAL A 169 -14.35 -8.18 3.25
CA VAL A 169 -13.16 -7.44 2.82
C VAL A 169 -13.42 -6.76 1.48
N ARG A 170 -13.99 -7.47 0.51
CA ARG A 170 -14.34 -6.90 -0.80
C ARG A 170 -15.29 -5.72 -0.65
N ALA A 171 -16.39 -5.87 0.10
CA ALA A 171 -17.36 -4.81 0.32
C ALA A 171 -16.72 -3.55 0.97
N VAL A 172 -15.81 -3.74 1.93
CA VAL A 172 -15.07 -2.63 2.56
C VAL A 172 -14.14 -1.94 1.56
N LEU A 173 -13.36 -2.71 0.78
CA LEU A 173 -12.42 -2.15 -0.20
C LEU A 173 -13.16 -1.40 -1.33
N ASP A 174 -14.28 -1.95 -1.81
CA ASP A 174 -15.14 -1.31 -2.80
C ASP A 174 -15.69 0.03 -2.26
N LYS A 175 -16.15 0.05 -1.00
CA LYS A 175 -16.66 1.27 -0.36
C LYS A 175 -15.58 2.33 -0.16
N LEU A 176 -14.36 1.91 0.14
CA LEU A 176 -13.18 2.79 0.28
C LEU A 176 -12.60 3.22 -1.07
N ASN A 177 -13.10 2.70 -2.18
CA ASN A 177 -12.53 2.86 -3.53
C ASN A 177 -11.05 2.46 -3.60
N VAL A 178 -10.66 1.42 -2.87
CA VAL A 178 -9.32 0.84 -2.93
C VAL A 178 -9.20 0.00 -4.18
N LYS A 179 -8.35 0.43 -5.11
CA LYS A 179 -8.13 -0.29 -6.37
C LYS A 179 -7.40 -1.61 -6.13
N ARG A 180 -7.85 -2.68 -6.76
CA ARG A 180 -7.16 -3.99 -6.81
C ARG A 180 -6.92 -4.45 -8.25
N ASP A 181 -6.71 -3.51 -9.13
CA ASP A 181 -6.58 -3.70 -10.57
C ASP A 181 -5.22 -4.29 -11.01
N LEU A 182 -4.30 -4.51 -10.08
CA LEU A 182 -3.03 -5.20 -10.29
C LEU A 182 -3.02 -6.63 -9.72
N GLU A 183 -4.17 -7.17 -9.28
CA GLU A 183 -4.26 -8.52 -8.76
C GLU A 183 -3.81 -9.56 -9.82
N GLY A 184 -2.92 -10.47 -9.40
CA GLY A 184 -2.31 -11.46 -10.29
C GLY A 184 -1.23 -10.93 -11.25
N LYS A 185 -0.89 -9.62 -11.22
CA LYS A 185 0.21 -9.05 -11.98
C LYS A 185 1.53 -9.12 -11.21
N ARG A 186 2.60 -9.45 -11.90
CA ARG A 186 3.97 -9.43 -11.36
C ARG A 186 4.64 -8.11 -11.75
N VAL A 187 4.92 -7.30 -10.76
CA VAL A 187 5.50 -5.96 -10.95
C VAL A 187 6.93 -5.94 -10.46
N LEU A 188 7.86 -5.61 -11.36
CA LEU A 188 9.27 -5.42 -11.06
C LEU A 188 9.58 -3.93 -10.97
N VAL A 189 10.07 -3.47 -9.83
CA VAL A 189 10.42 -2.07 -9.60
C VAL A 189 11.89 -1.97 -9.26
N THR A 190 12.60 -1.00 -9.82
CA THR A 190 13.96 -0.66 -9.38
C THR A 190 13.97 0.65 -8.62
N ALA A 191 14.80 0.78 -7.59
CA ALA A 191 14.85 1.97 -6.74
C ALA A 191 16.26 2.26 -6.19
N GLY A 192 16.48 3.51 -5.81
CA GLY A 192 17.73 3.93 -5.19
C GLY A 192 18.88 4.16 -6.18
N PRO A 193 20.04 4.59 -5.68
CA PRO A 193 21.25 4.76 -6.48
C PRO A 193 22.03 3.46 -6.60
N THR A 194 22.98 3.40 -7.52
CA THR A 194 24.09 2.45 -7.46
C THR A 194 25.34 3.10 -6.85
N ARG A 195 26.26 2.28 -6.38
CA ARG A 195 27.58 2.69 -5.86
C ARG A 195 28.66 1.99 -6.65
N GLU A 196 29.44 2.77 -7.38
CA GLU A 196 30.53 2.26 -8.20
C GLU A 196 31.84 2.43 -7.43
N ALA A 197 32.37 1.33 -6.91
CA ALA A 197 33.53 1.36 -6.04
C ALA A 197 34.79 1.87 -6.76
N ILE A 198 35.48 2.83 -6.14
CA ILE A 198 36.80 3.30 -6.53
C ILE A 198 37.86 2.47 -5.82
N ASP A 199 37.66 2.28 -4.52
CA ASP A 199 38.49 1.48 -3.61
C ASP A 199 37.59 0.93 -2.46
N PRO A 200 38.09 0.15 -1.49
CA PRO A 200 37.24 -0.39 -0.40
C PRO A 200 36.52 0.68 0.45
N VAL A 201 36.86 1.96 0.31
CA VAL A 201 36.36 3.05 1.16
C VAL A 201 35.49 4.05 0.39
N ARG A 202 35.77 4.29 -0.89
CA ARG A 202 35.18 5.33 -1.70
C ARG A 202 34.47 4.80 -2.93
N TYR A 203 33.38 5.46 -3.31
CA TYR A 203 32.58 5.12 -4.48
C TYR A 203 31.99 6.36 -5.15
N ILE A 204 31.59 6.21 -6.41
CA ILE A 204 30.77 7.16 -7.17
C ILE A 204 29.32 6.74 -7.03
N THR A 205 28.41 7.71 -6.85
CA THR A 205 26.97 7.44 -6.70
C THR A 205 26.13 8.65 -7.11
N ASN A 206 24.89 8.42 -7.44
CA ASN A 206 23.88 9.45 -7.66
C ASN A 206 23.15 9.83 -6.35
N ARG A 207 22.59 11.05 -6.29
CA ARG A 207 21.89 11.55 -5.08
C ARG A 207 20.47 10.99 -4.89
N SER A 208 20.16 9.83 -5.46
CA SER A 208 18.83 9.22 -5.33
C SER A 208 18.56 8.73 -3.91
N SER A 209 17.41 9.09 -3.37
CA SER A 209 16.93 8.58 -2.06
C SER A 209 16.15 7.26 -2.16
N GLY A 210 15.74 6.85 -3.37
CA GLY A 210 14.90 5.67 -3.59
C GLY A 210 13.40 5.89 -3.34
N LYS A 211 12.99 7.00 -2.73
CA LYS A 211 11.60 7.25 -2.28
C LYS A 211 10.55 7.01 -3.37
N MET A 212 10.80 7.42 -4.63
CA MET A 212 9.81 7.24 -5.71
C MET A 212 9.59 5.78 -6.07
N GLY A 213 10.67 4.99 -6.25
CA GLY A 213 10.56 3.57 -6.53
C GLY A 213 9.90 2.79 -5.38
N TYR A 214 10.20 3.14 -4.13
CA TYR A 214 9.57 2.57 -2.96
C TYR A 214 8.06 2.89 -2.90
N ALA A 215 7.66 4.13 -3.19
CA ALA A 215 6.25 4.52 -3.26
C ALA A 215 5.49 3.76 -4.36
N ILE A 216 6.13 3.52 -5.52
CA ILE A 216 5.54 2.72 -6.60
C ILE A 216 5.40 1.25 -6.20
N ALA A 217 6.42 0.67 -5.54
CA ALA A 217 6.38 -0.71 -5.07
C ALA A 217 5.28 -0.90 -4.02
N GLU A 218 5.15 0.04 -3.08
CA GLU A 218 4.11 0.05 -2.06
C GLU A 218 2.71 0.14 -2.68
N ALA A 219 2.48 1.13 -3.56
CA ALA A 219 1.21 1.33 -4.24
C ALA A 219 0.81 0.12 -5.10
N ALA A 220 1.76 -0.51 -5.79
CA ALA A 220 1.51 -1.71 -6.58
C ALA A 220 1.11 -2.92 -5.70
N ALA A 221 1.78 -3.11 -4.56
CA ALA A 221 1.46 -4.18 -3.61
C ALA A 221 0.06 -3.99 -2.98
N GLU A 222 -0.29 -2.76 -2.59
CA GLU A 222 -1.61 -2.43 -2.06
C GLU A 222 -2.72 -2.64 -3.11
N ARG A 223 -2.41 -2.49 -4.41
CA ARG A 223 -3.31 -2.77 -5.55
C ARG A 223 -3.33 -4.27 -5.93
N GLY A 224 -2.70 -5.14 -5.14
CA GLY A 224 -2.77 -6.60 -5.25
C GLY A 224 -1.70 -7.24 -6.12
N ALA A 225 -0.66 -6.51 -6.55
CA ALA A 225 0.43 -7.08 -7.35
C ALA A 225 1.38 -7.97 -6.53
N ASP A 226 2.00 -8.97 -7.17
CA ASP A 226 3.21 -9.64 -6.67
C ASP A 226 4.42 -8.77 -7.03
N VAL A 227 4.95 -8.02 -6.05
CA VAL A 227 5.97 -7.00 -6.29
C VAL A 227 7.35 -7.48 -5.89
N THR A 228 8.30 -7.36 -6.83
CA THR A 228 9.74 -7.47 -6.55
C THR A 228 10.39 -6.10 -6.70
N LEU A 229 11.04 -5.63 -5.64
CA LEU A 229 11.76 -4.36 -5.58
C LEU A 229 13.27 -4.62 -5.59
N ILE A 230 13.95 -4.27 -6.68
CA ILE A 230 15.43 -4.27 -6.74
C ILE A 230 15.90 -2.92 -6.22
N SER A 231 16.59 -2.93 -5.09
CA SER A 231 16.97 -1.71 -4.37
C SER A 231 18.47 -1.53 -4.28
N GLY A 232 18.95 -0.41 -4.77
CA GLY A 232 20.28 0.11 -4.41
C GLY A 232 20.34 0.53 -2.94
N PRO A 233 21.53 0.94 -2.44
CA PRO A 233 21.74 1.23 -1.02
C PRO A 233 20.95 2.47 -0.55
N VAL A 234 19.89 2.25 0.21
CA VAL A 234 19.04 3.27 0.83
C VAL A 234 18.66 2.89 2.26
N SER A 235 18.24 3.88 3.07
CA SER A 235 17.81 3.66 4.46
C SER A 235 16.32 3.36 4.61
N LEU A 236 15.58 3.22 3.50
CA LEU A 236 14.14 2.99 3.51
C LEU A 236 13.80 1.58 3.96
N ARG A 237 12.73 1.44 4.74
CA ARG A 237 12.17 0.14 5.11
C ARG A 237 11.46 -0.47 3.90
N THR A 238 11.51 -1.79 3.78
CA THR A 238 10.77 -2.51 2.75
C THR A 238 9.27 -2.38 3.00
N PRO A 239 8.46 -1.95 2.01
CA PRO A 239 7.02 -1.90 2.16
C PRO A 239 6.39 -3.27 2.42
N GLY A 240 5.24 -3.29 3.07
CA GLY A 240 4.51 -4.54 3.32
C GLY A 240 4.12 -5.25 2.02
N GLY A 241 4.27 -6.58 1.99
CA GLY A 241 3.92 -7.38 0.80
C GLY A 241 4.91 -7.32 -0.36
N VAL A 242 6.03 -6.59 -0.23
CA VAL A 242 7.05 -6.43 -1.28
C VAL A 242 8.24 -7.35 -1.03
N LYS A 243 8.68 -8.07 -2.06
CA LYS A 243 9.93 -8.85 -2.05
C LYS A 243 11.08 -7.93 -2.44
N ARG A 244 12.03 -7.70 -1.52
CA ARG A 244 13.19 -6.86 -1.78
C ARG A 244 14.41 -7.69 -2.19
N VAL A 245 15.12 -7.20 -3.21
CA VAL A 245 16.41 -7.70 -3.69
C VAL A 245 17.40 -6.54 -3.59
N ASP A 246 18.42 -6.68 -2.73
CA ASP A 246 19.44 -5.66 -2.57
C ASP A 246 20.55 -5.82 -3.60
N ILE A 247 20.99 -4.69 -4.17
CA ILE A 247 22.13 -4.58 -5.08
C ILE A 247 23.02 -3.41 -4.65
N VAL A 248 24.25 -3.39 -5.12
CA VAL A 248 25.19 -2.30 -4.85
C VAL A 248 25.59 -1.59 -6.15
N SER A 249 26.03 -2.31 -7.18
CA SER A 249 26.56 -1.74 -8.41
C SER A 249 25.54 -1.70 -9.56
N SER A 250 25.86 -0.94 -10.60
CA SER A 250 25.05 -0.90 -11.84
C SER A 250 25.08 -2.25 -12.57
N ASP A 251 26.16 -3.01 -12.48
CA ASP A 251 26.26 -4.34 -13.06
C ASP A 251 25.34 -5.32 -12.34
N GLU A 252 25.32 -5.32 -10.98
CA GLU A 252 24.37 -6.12 -10.19
C GLU A 252 22.91 -5.77 -10.48
N LEU A 253 22.60 -4.46 -10.62
CA LEU A 253 21.28 -4.01 -11.01
C LEU A 253 20.88 -4.56 -12.38
N CYS A 254 21.78 -4.48 -13.37
CA CYS A 254 21.57 -4.98 -14.71
C CYS A 254 21.28 -6.49 -14.72
N ASP A 255 22.11 -7.28 -14.03
CA ASP A 255 21.96 -8.74 -13.95
C ASP A 255 20.66 -9.12 -13.23
N SER A 256 20.34 -8.44 -12.14
CA SER A 256 19.08 -8.66 -11.38
C SER A 256 17.83 -8.35 -12.20
N VAL A 257 17.87 -7.31 -13.03
CA VAL A 257 16.76 -6.97 -13.94
C VAL A 257 16.66 -8.00 -15.07
N ILE A 258 17.75 -8.37 -15.73
CA ILE A 258 17.76 -9.36 -16.82
C ILE A 258 17.18 -10.70 -16.37
N GLU A 259 17.58 -11.18 -15.19
CA GLU A 259 17.10 -12.44 -14.62
C GLU A 259 15.58 -12.46 -14.42
N ARG A 260 15.01 -11.34 -13.96
CA ARG A 260 13.60 -11.27 -13.55
C ARG A 260 12.66 -10.74 -14.60
N PHE A 261 13.17 -10.00 -15.58
CA PHE A 261 12.36 -9.33 -16.61
C PHE A 261 11.45 -10.27 -17.42
N PRO A 262 11.89 -11.47 -17.86
CA PRO A 262 11.01 -12.38 -18.58
C PRO A 262 9.81 -12.85 -17.76
N GLY A 263 9.94 -12.84 -16.44
CA GLY A 263 8.92 -13.28 -15.51
C GLY A 263 7.97 -12.18 -15.02
N CYS A 264 8.16 -10.91 -15.38
CA CYS A 264 7.29 -9.82 -14.94
C CYS A 264 6.26 -9.44 -16.01
N ASP A 265 5.17 -8.80 -15.58
CA ASP A 265 4.15 -8.22 -16.47
C ASP A 265 4.39 -6.71 -16.64
N ILE A 266 4.92 -6.06 -15.59
CA ILE A 266 5.22 -4.62 -15.56
C ILE A 266 6.62 -4.42 -15.01
N LEU A 267 7.42 -3.58 -15.67
CA LEU A 267 8.71 -3.09 -15.17
C LEU A 267 8.70 -1.58 -15.02
N VAL A 268 9.06 -1.10 -13.83
CA VAL A 268 9.26 0.33 -13.56
C VAL A 268 10.70 0.60 -13.17
N MET A 269 11.43 1.29 -14.06
CA MET A 269 12.84 1.63 -13.87
C MET A 269 12.98 3.00 -13.19
N ALA A 270 12.82 3.03 -11.85
CA ALA A 270 12.93 4.25 -11.04
C ALA A 270 14.27 4.38 -10.27
N ALA A 271 15.16 3.40 -10.40
CA ALA A 271 16.53 3.52 -9.91
C ALA A 271 17.31 4.60 -10.68
N ALA A 272 18.31 5.15 -10.04
CA ALA A 272 19.28 6.09 -10.62
C ALA A 272 20.68 5.44 -10.67
N PRO A 273 20.92 4.50 -11.60
CA PRO A 273 22.27 3.94 -11.76
C PRO A 273 23.24 5.00 -12.21
N ALA A 274 24.53 4.83 -11.85
CA ALA A 274 25.59 5.68 -12.38
C ALA A 274 25.85 5.31 -13.85
N ASP A 275 26.01 6.30 -14.71
CA ASP A 275 26.35 6.12 -16.14
C ASP A 275 27.80 5.69 -16.35
N PHE A 276 28.66 5.93 -15.38
CA PHE A 276 30.09 5.61 -15.41
C PHE A 276 30.53 4.91 -14.13
N THR A 277 31.43 3.95 -14.28
CA THR A 277 32.13 3.24 -13.19
C THR A 277 33.65 3.38 -13.36
N PRO A 278 34.46 3.31 -12.30
CA PRO A 278 35.91 3.27 -12.44
C PRO A 278 36.35 2.16 -13.40
N ALA A 279 37.27 2.50 -14.31
CA ALA A 279 37.80 1.51 -15.25
C ALA A 279 38.57 0.38 -14.51
N GLU A 280 39.20 0.74 -13.41
CA GLU A 280 39.97 -0.17 -12.55
C GLU A 280 39.55 0.07 -11.09
N PHE A 281 39.32 -1.03 -10.35
CA PHE A 281 39.08 -1.04 -8.92
C PHE A 281 40.42 -1.20 -8.19
N SER A 282 40.73 -0.34 -7.21
CA SER A 282 41.86 -0.52 -6.33
C SER A 282 41.52 -1.40 -5.15
N SER A 283 42.21 -2.53 -4.97
CA SER A 283 42.04 -3.44 -3.83
C SER A 283 42.42 -2.83 -2.49
N GLU A 284 43.23 -1.77 -2.50
CA GLU A 284 43.64 -1.03 -1.31
C GLU A 284 43.14 0.41 -1.37
N LYS A 285 42.92 1.02 -0.19
CA LYS A 285 42.57 2.43 -0.08
C LYS A 285 43.67 3.29 -0.75
N ILE A 286 43.33 4.06 -1.78
CA ILE A 286 44.24 4.97 -2.45
C ILE A 286 44.70 6.04 -1.45
N LYS A 287 46.00 6.07 -1.17
CA LYS A 287 46.58 7.08 -0.28
C LYS A 287 46.74 8.44 -1.00
N LYS A 288 46.65 9.54 -0.23
CA LYS A 288 46.91 10.86 -0.76
C LYS A 288 48.39 10.97 -1.15
N GLY A 289 48.66 10.93 -2.46
CA GLY A 289 50.03 10.99 -3.02
C GLY A 289 50.37 12.31 -3.70
N GLY A 290 49.50 13.35 -3.56
CA GLY A 290 49.65 14.68 -4.21
C GLY A 290 48.39 15.51 -4.08
N ASP A 291 48.30 16.62 -4.82
CA ASP A 291 47.17 17.55 -4.77
C ASP A 291 46.03 17.12 -5.68
N HIS A 292 46.23 16.19 -6.60
CA HIS A 292 45.26 15.76 -7.59
C HIS A 292 45.18 14.22 -7.62
N LEU A 293 43.96 13.67 -7.82
CA LEU A 293 43.66 12.31 -8.15
C LEU A 293 42.87 12.25 -9.46
N THR A 294 43.41 11.56 -10.46
CA THR A 294 42.73 11.31 -11.73
C THR A 294 42.10 9.93 -11.70
N LEU A 295 40.82 9.84 -12.02
CA LEU A 295 40.08 8.59 -12.17
C LEU A 295 39.72 8.38 -13.63
N ASN A 296 40.13 7.24 -14.19
CA ASN A 296 39.67 6.80 -15.48
C ASN A 296 38.32 6.10 -15.30
N LEU A 297 37.30 6.54 -16.05
CA LEU A 297 35.96 5.97 -15.97
C LEU A 297 35.61 5.25 -17.28
N ARG A 298 34.85 4.17 -17.19
CA ARG A 298 34.21 3.49 -18.32
C ARG A 298 32.71 3.57 -18.20
N ALA A 299 31.98 3.55 -19.32
CA ALA A 299 30.51 3.50 -19.30
C ALA A 299 30.00 2.21 -18.68
N THR A 300 28.92 2.30 -17.94
CA THR A 300 28.19 1.17 -17.37
C THR A 300 27.30 0.51 -18.43
N ARG A 301 26.76 -0.66 -18.12
CA ARG A 301 25.83 -1.35 -19.03
C ARG A 301 24.48 -0.61 -19.07
N ASP A 302 23.95 -0.43 -20.27
CA ASP A 302 22.65 0.19 -20.48
C ASP A 302 21.54 -0.85 -20.30
N ILE A 303 20.92 -0.87 -19.12
CA ILE A 303 19.93 -1.87 -18.71
C ILE A 303 18.75 -1.91 -19.70
N LEU A 304 18.16 -0.75 -20.00
CA LEU A 304 17.00 -0.66 -20.90
C LEU A 304 17.33 -1.12 -22.32
N LYS A 305 18.53 -0.80 -22.81
CA LYS A 305 19.01 -1.29 -24.11
C LYS A 305 19.20 -2.82 -24.08
N THR A 306 19.67 -3.36 -22.97
CA THR A 306 19.94 -4.79 -22.79
C THR A 306 18.64 -5.59 -22.76
N ILE A 307 17.58 -5.11 -22.09
CA ILE A 307 16.30 -5.81 -21.98
C ILE A 307 15.38 -5.57 -23.17
N ALA A 308 15.60 -4.54 -24.00
CA ALA A 308 14.74 -4.22 -25.16
C ALA A 308 14.53 -5.40 -26.14
N PRO A 309 15.54 -6.26 -26.44
CA PRO A 309 15.34 -7.46 -27.25
C PRO A 309 14.55 -8.58 -26.54
N LEU A 310 14.50 -8.57 -25.20
CA LEU A 310 13.80 -9.57 -24.37
C LEU A 310 12.33 -9.20 -24.14
N LYS A 311 11.93 -7.97 -24.52
CA LYS A 311 10.55 -7.48 -24.31
C LYS A 311 9.59 -8.23 -25.25
N SER A 312 8.53 -8.79 -24.66
CA SER A 312 7.40 -9.41 -25.35
C SER A 312 6.11 -8.63 -25.03
N ASN A 313 5.41 -9.01 -23.98
CA ASN A 313 4.13 -8.39 -23.55
C ASN A 313 4.29 -7.47 -22.34
N GLN A 314 5.51 -7.32 -21.81
CA GLN A 314 5.76 -6.49 -20.64
C GLN A 314 5.48 -5.01 -20.92
N LYS A 315 4.80 -4.34 -20.00
CA LYS A 315 4.75 -2.87 -19.97
C LYS A 315 6.00 -2.34 -19.27
N VAL A 316 6.71 -1.44 -19.93
CA VAL A 316 7.97 -0.90 -19.41
C VAL A 316 7.87 0.61 -19.27
N MET A 317 8.05 1.10 -18.03
CA MET A 317 8.14 2.52 -17.72
C MET A 317 9.56 2.86 -17.28
N GLY A 318 10.17 3.86 -17.94
CA GLY A 318 11.44 4.45 -17.53
C GLY A 318 11.25 5.78 -16.82
N PHE A 319 12.25 6.18 -16.06
CA PHE A 319 12.35 7.53 -15.50
C PHE A 319 13.46 8.31 -16.19
N ALA A 320 13.25 9.62 -16.33
CA ALA A 320 14.25 10.58 -16.79
C ALA A 320 14.30 11.74 -15.79
N ALA A 321 15.46 11.96 -15.21
CA ALA A 321 15.77 13.12 -14.40
C ALA A 321 16.62 14.06 -15.27
N GLU A 322 16.00 15.12 -15.76
CA GLU A 322 16.63 16.03 -16.74
C GLU A 322 16.69 17.44 -16.17
N THR A 323 17.67 18.20 -16.62
CA THR A 323 17.85 19.61 -16.24
C THR A 323 17.60 20.57 -17.41
N HIS A 324 17.65 20.05 -18.65
CA HIS A 324 17.47 20.83 -19.88
C HIS A 324 16.81 19.97 -20.95
N ASN A 325 16.02 20.59 -21.84
CA ASN A 325 15.35 19.93 -22.98
C ASN A 325 14.59 18.63 -22.60
N VAL A 326 13.93 18.65 -21.44
CA VAL A 326 13.28 17.51 -20.79
C VAL A 326 12.40 16.72 -21.77
N GLU A 327 11.58 17.42 -22.57
CA GLU A 327 10.66 16.79 -23.51
C GLU A 327 11.37 16.01 -24.63
N ASN A 328 12.30 16.68 -25.33
CA ASN A 328 12.99 16.05 -26.46
C ASN A 328 13.84 14.84 -26.01
N ASN A 329 14.56 14.99 -24.90
CA ASN A 329 15.36 13.91 -24.33
C ASN A 329 14.50 12.73 -23.89
N ALA A 330 13.33 12.99 -23.27
CA ALA A 330 12.39 11.95 -22.85
C ALA A 330 11.83 11.20 -24.05
N ILE A 331 11.36 11.90 -25.10
CA ILE A 331 10.80 11.29 -26.31
C ILE A 331 11.86 10.47 -27.08
N GLU A 332 13.08 10.98 -27.19
CA GLU A 332 14.18 10.22 -27.81
C GLU A 332 14.49 8.94 -27.04
N LYS A 333 14.58 9.03 -25.70
CA LYS A 333 14.83 7.90 -24.81
C LYS A 333 13.69 6.88 -24.91
N LEU A 334 12.43 7.32 -24.92
CA LEU A 334 11.25 6.47 -25.09
C LEU A 334 11.36 5.61 -26.35
N LYS A 335 11.63 6.23 -27.50
CA LYS A 335 11.74 5.54 -28.80
C LYS A 335 12.96 4.62 -28.84
N ARG A 336 14.14 5.13 -28.48
CA ARG A 336 15.41 4.39 -28.55
C ARG A 336 15.42 3.16 -27.65
N LYS A 337 14.74 3.20 -26.48
CA LYS A 337 14.70 2.12 -25.48
C LYS A 337 13.46 1.24 -25.57
N LYS A 338 12.56 1.50 -26.54
CA LYS A 338 11.28 0.77 -26.74
C LYS A 338 10.43 0.72 -25.49
N LEU A 339 10.35 1.84 -24.76
CA LEU A 339 9.51 1.97 -23.58
C LEU A 339 8.05 2.17 -23.98
N ASP A 340 7.12 1.77 -23.12
CA ASP A 340 5.70 2.11 -23.25
C ASP A 340 5.44 3.51 -22.69
N PHE A 341 6.14 3.86 -21.59
CA PHE A 341 6.06 5.18 -20.95
C PHE A 341 7.42 5.65 -20.46
N ILE A 342 7.58 6.96 -20.43
CA ILE A 342 8.69 7.61 -19.73
C ILE A 342 8.16 8.73 -18.81
N ALA A 343 8.48 8.63 -17.53
CA ALA A 343 8.18 9.62 -16.51
C ALA A 343 9.35 10.60 -16.42
N ALA A 344 9.17 11.79 -16.95
CA ALA A 344 10.19 12.84 -16.91
C ALA A 344 9.95 13.76 -15.71
N ASN A 345 10.99 13.96 -14.91
CA ASN A 345 11.00 14.84 -13.76
C ASN A 345 12.03 15.94 -13.97
N ASP A 346 11.60 17.20 -13.86
CA ASP A 346 12.51 18.34 -13.78
C ASP A 346 13.03 18.46 -12.34
N VAL A 347 14.24 17.97 -12.12
CA VAL A 347 14.85 17.97 -10.77
C VAL A 347 15.30 19.37 -10.30
N THR A 348 15.21 20.40 -11.15
CA THR A 348 15.53 21.78 -10.81
C THR A 348 14.32 22.52 -10.25
N ALA A 349 13.10 22.03 -10.48
CA ALA A 349 11.88 22.63 -9.98
C ALA A 349 11.77 22.46 -8.46
N GLU A 350 11.32 23.51 -7.77
CA GLU A 350 11.09 23.48 -6.33
C GLU A 350 10.05 22.41 -5.97
N GLY A 351 10.37 21.52 -5.02
CA GLY A 351 9.50 20.41 -4.62
C GLY A 351 9.61 19.14 -5.47
N ALA A 352 10.43 19.11 -6.55
CA ALA A 352 10.54 17.96 -7.47
C ALA A 352 11.85 17.15 -7.33
N GLY A 353 12.69 17.43 -6.35
CA GLY A 353 14.02 16.83 -6.18
C GLY A 353 14.04 15.39 -5.65
N PHE A 354 15.21 14.76 -5.68
CA PHE A 354 15.40 13.37 -5.22
C PHE A 354 15.08 13.14 -3.74
N GLY A 355 15.32 14.12 -2.88
CA GLY A 355 15.16 14.04 -1.43
C GLY A 355 13.77 14.45 -0.91
N THR A 356 12.96 15.15 -1.71
CA THR A 356 11.64 15.67 -1.33
C THR A 356 10.60 14.58 -1.22
N ASP A 357 9.48 14.86 -0.55
CA ASP A 357 8.32 13.94 -0.44
C ASP A 357 7.29 14.18 -1.55
N THR A 358 7.47 15.26 -2.32
CA THR A 358 6.65 15.60 -3.49
C THR A 358 7.39 15.33 -4.79
N ASN A 359 6.65 15.37 -5.91
CA ASN A 359 7.19 15.26 -7.25
C ASN A 359 6.31 16.03 -8.25
N ILE A 360 6.91 16.41 -9.40
CA ILE A 360 6.23 16.98 -10.57
C ILE A 360 6.67 16.16 -11.77
N ILE A 361 5.74 15.40 -12.36
CA ILE A 361 6.07 14.44 -13.42
C ILE A 361 5.30 14.80 -14.70
N THR A 362 6.01 14.82 -15.83
CA THR A 362 5.39 14.75 -17.15
C THR A 362 5.58 13.34 -17.69
N LEU A 363 4.49 12.68 -17.99
CA LEU A 363 4.48 11.33 -18.56
C LEU A 363 4.28 11.40 -20.08
N TYR A 364 5.16 10.73 -20.83
CA TYR A 364 5.06 10.58 -22.28
C TYR A 364 4.81 9.11 -22.58
N GLY A 365 3.80 8.81 -23.40
CA GLY A 365 3.46 7.46 -23.86
C GLY A 365 4.00 7.18 -25.26
N ALA A 366 4.24 5.91 -25.57
CA ALA A 366 4.63 5.47 -26.91
C ALA A 366 3.56 5.73 -27.98
N ASP A 367 2.31 5.90 -27.55
CA ASP A 367 1.16 6.29 -28.36
C ASP A 367 1.11 7.80 -28.69
N GLY A 368 2.09 8.56 -28.22
CA GLY A 368 2.15 10.02 -28.36
C GLY A 368 1.39 10.79 -27.27
N SER A 369 0.84 10.12 -26.29
CA SER A 369 0.18 10.78 -25.15
C SER A 369 1.19 11.57 -24.32
N ARG A 370 0.70 12.70 -23.77
CA ARG A 370 1.43 13.57 -22.83
C ARG A 370 0.51 13.99 -21.72
N GLU A 371 0.89 13.69 -20.50
CA GLU A 371 0.14 14.06 -19.31
C GLU A 371 1.05 14.68 -18.25
N HIS A 372 0.49 15.57 -17.42
CA HIS A 372 1.24 16.27 -16.36
C HIS A 372 0.55 16.05 -15.02
N SER A 373 1.31 15.62 -14.00
CA SER A 373 0.75 15.33 -12.68
C SER A 373 0.41 16.58 -11.85
N GLY A 374 1.01 17.73 -12.15
CA GLY A 374 1.10 18.81 -11.18
C GLY A 374 2.05 18.45 -10.03
N MET A 375 2.09 19.29 -9.00
CA MET A 375 2.82 18.97 -7.76
C MET A 375 1.97 18.05 -6.90
N VAL A 376 2.42 16.82 -6.70
CA VAL A 376 1.74 15.79 -5.93
C VAL A 376 2.73 15.09 -4.99
N THR A 377 2.25 14.43 -3.97
CA THR A 377 3.09 13.56 -3.14
C THR A 377 3.63 12.39 -3.98
N LYS A 378 4.76 11.80 -3.57
CA LYS A 378 5.32 10.63 -4.26
C LYS A 378 4.36 9.44 -4.26
N ARG A 379 3.49 9.34 -3.26
CA ARG A 379 2.44 8.33 -3.20
C ARG A 379 1.37 8.59 -4.26
N GLU A 380 0.83 9.79 -4.35
CA GLU A 380 -0.15 10.15 -5.38
C GLU A 380 0.43 10.01 -6.79
N ALA A 381 1.71 10.40 -6.97
CA ALA A 381 2.43 10.18 -8.23
C ALA A 381 2.53 8.69 -8.59
N ALA A 382 2.81 7.81 -7.60
CA ALA A 382 2.88 6.37 -7.80
C ALA A 382 1.55 5.79 -8.28
N ASP A 383 0.45 6.12 -7.61
CA ASP A 383 -0.90 5.69 -8.00
C ASP A 383 -1.26 6.21 -9.41
N TRP A 384 -0.96 7.47 -9.69
CA TRP A 384 -1.20 8.10 -10.99
C TRP A 384 -0.41 7.42 -12.13
N LEU A 385 0.85 7.04 -11.90
CA LEU A 385 1.68 6.32 -12.89
C LEU A 385 1.17 4.88 -13.12
N LEU A 386 0.82 4.18 -12.05
CA LEU A 386 0.28 2.82 -12.14
C LEU A 386 -1.04 2.77 -12.90
N ASP A 387 -1.91 3.79 -12.79
CA ASP A 387 -3.16 3.90 -13.56
C ASP A 387 -2.96 3.87 -15.08
N ARG A 388 -1.78 4.24 -15.58
CA ARG A 388 -1.43 4.22 -17.02
C ARG A 388 -0.84 2.88 -17.44
N LEU A 389 -0.20 2.19 -16.52
CA LEU A 389 0.38 0.86 -16.80
C LEU A 389 -0.67 -0.26 -16.79
N VAL A 390 -1.80 -0.05 -16.13
CA VAL A 390 -2.90 -1.04 -16.05
C VAL A 390 -3.79 -0.99 -17.29
N LYS A 391 -3.93 0.18 -17.91
CA LYS A 391 -4.67 0.37 -19.17
C LYS A 391 -3.90 -0.25 -20.35
#